data_5bcffb500c4e725a72d2d54801be1b3a
#
_entry.id   5bcffb500c4e725a72d2d54801be1b3a
#
_cell.length_a   1.000
_cell.length_b   1.000
_cell.length_c   1.000
_cell.angle_alpha   90.00
_cell.angle_beta   90.00
_cell.angle_gamma   90.00
#
_symmetry.space_group_name_H-M   'P 1'
#
loop_
_entity.id
_entity.type
_entity.pdbx_description
1 polymer ?
#
loop_
_entity_poly.entity_id
_entity_poly.type
_entity_poly.pdbx_seq_one_letter_code
_entity_poly.pdbx_strand_id
1 'polypeptide(L)'
;GNYDLVVIDESHNFRNGGTATGEDFSADEFDDDIDRKENRYQRLLNQVIRKGVKTKVLMLSATPVNNRFNDLKNQLRLAYEDDSEKMDSLLNLNNGIDSIFKQAQSAYNAWVKLPASQRTTQALLETLDFDFFELLDSVTIARSRKHIEKFYDINEVGKFPERLPPISESPDL
;
A
#
# COMPACT_ATOMS: atom_id res chain seq x y z
N GLY A 1 16.37 -6.06 -19.05
CA GLY A 1 16.29 -7.51 -18.86
C GLY A 1 14.85 -7.95 -18.98
N ASN A 2 14.62 -9.09 -19.62
CA ASN A 2 13.28 -9.67 -19.68
C ASN A 2 13.10 -10.55 -18.44
N TYR A 3 12.25 -10.12 -17.53
CA TYR A 3 11.91 -10.88 -16.34
C TYR A 3 10.44 -11.31 -16.40
N ASP A 4 10.16 -12.59 -16.14
CA ASP A 4 8.78 -13.10 -16.05
C ASP A 4 8.15 -12.75 -14.71
N LEU A 5 8.96 -12.60 -13.65
CA LEU A 5 8.55 -12.27 -12.30
C LEU A 5 9.56 -11.34 -11.64
N VAL A 6 9.05 -10.30 -11.00
CA VAL A 6 9.79 -9.43 -10.08
C VAL A 6 9.20 -9.57 -8.69
N VAL A 7 10.03 -9.94 -7.72
CA VAL A 7 9.66 -9.99 -6.30
C VAL A 7 10.26 -8.78 -5.60
N ILE A 8 9.41 -8.00 -4.94
CA ILE A 8 9.82 -6.78 -4.23
C ILE A 8 9.58 -7.02 -2.74
N ASP A 9 10.67 -7.24 -2.01
CA ASP A 9 10.64 -7.28 -0.55
C ASP A 9 10.64 -5.85 0.02
N GLU A 10 9.96 -5.67 1.16
CA GLU A 10 9.73 -4.36 1.79
C GLU A 10 9.16 -3.34 0.80
N SER A 11 8.13 -3.74 0.06
CA SER A 11 7.53 -2.97 -1.02
C SER A 11 6.98 -1.60 -0.59
N HIS A 12 6.78 -1.38 0.72
CA HIS A 12 6.41 -0.08 1.26
C HIS A 12 7.46 1.03 0.95
N ASN A 13 8.70 0.66 0.61
CA ASN A 13 9.71 1.62 0.14
C ASN A 13 9.40 2.19 -1.25
N PHE A 14 8.45 1.62 -1.98
CA PHE A 14 7.97 2.08 -3.28
C PHE A 14 6.63 2.82 -3.22
N ARG A 15 6.18 3.24 -2.03
CA ARG A 15 4.94 3.98 -1.82
C ARG A 15 4.91 5.35 -2.50
N ASN A 16 6.07 6.00 -2.65
CA ASN A 16 6.20 7.30 -3.30
C ASN A 16 6.29 7.10 -4.82
N GLY A 17 5.16 7.12 -5.51
CA GLY A 17 5.05 6.81 -6.94
C GLY A 17 5.73 7.79 -7.90
N GLY A 18 6.45 8.79 -7.40
CA GLY A 18 7.25 9.69 -8.22
C GLY A 18 6.50 10.46 -9.31
N THR A 19 5.20 10.67 -9.15
CA THR A 19 4.46 11.54 -10.04
C THR A 19 4.76 12.98 -9.69
N ALA A 20 5.46 13.67 -10.59
CA ALA A 20 5.65 15.12 -10.59
C ALA A 20 4.33 15.86 -10.94
N THR A 21 3.18 15.36 -10.56
CA THR A 21 1.89 16.04 -10.71
C THR A 21 1.48 16.59 -9.35
N GLY A 22 1.59 17.89 -9.24
CA GLY A 22 1.49 18.86 -8.19
C GLY A 22 0.34 18.81 -7.18
N GLU A 23 -0.13 17.67 -6.69
CA GLU A 23 -1.23 17.62 -5.72
C GLU A 23 -0.91 16.94 -4.37
N ASP A 24 0.33 16.48 -4.14
CA ASP A 24 0.68 15.80 -2.89
C ASP A 24 2.09 16.16 -2.36
N PHE A 25 2.44 17.46 -2.42
CA PHE A 25 3.63 17.94 -1.71
C PHE A 25 3.29 18.16 -0.23
N SER A 26 3.68 17.21 0.63
CA SER A 26 4.05 17.57 1.99
C SER A 26 5.37 18.34 1.94
N ALA A 27 5.38 19.55 2.46
CA ALA A 27 6.39 20.62 2.28
C ALA A 27 7.72 20.40 3.02
N ASP A 28 8.19 19.18 3.22
CA ASP A 28 9.33 18.89 4.11
C ASP A 28 10.58 18.28 3.43
N GLU A 29 10.66 18.29 2.10
CA GLU A 29 11.90 17.93 1.40
C GLU A 29 12.23 18.95 0.29
N PHE A 30 12.77 20.10 0.71
CA PHE A 30 13.54 20.95 -0.18
C PHE A 30 14.94 20.34 -0.33
N ASP A 31 15.13 19.49 -1.33
CA ASP A 31 16.45 19.13 -1.83
C ASP A 31 16.67 19.82 -3.17
N ASP A 32 17.56 20.80 -3.16
CA ASP A 32 17.83 21.79 -4.22
C ASP A 32 18.73 21.27 -5.35
N ASP A 33 18.71 19.96 -5.65
CA ASP A 33 19.40 19.37 -6.80
C ASP A 33 18.42 18.81 -7.83
N ILE A 34 17.81 19.73 -8.60
CA ILE A 34 16.95 19.42 -9.74
C ILE A 34 17.79 19.04 -10.96
N ASP A 35 18.58 18.02 -10.83
CA ASP A 35 18.88 17.15 -11.96
C ASP A 35 17.91 15.98 -11.88
N ARG A 36 16.92 15.92 -12.80
CA ARG A 36 15.80 14.95 -12.79
C ARG A 36 16.31 13.52 -12.94
N LYS A 37 17.00 13.03 -11.94
CA LYS A 37 17.32 11.60 -11.83
C LYS A 37 16.04 10.86 -11.60
N GLU A 38 15.66 10.07 -12.59
CA GLU A 38 14.56 9.08 -12.50
C GLU A 38 14.66 8.37 -11.13
N ASN A 39 13.65 8.52 -10.28
CA ASN A 39 13.67 7.94 -8.95
C ASN A 39 13.61 6.40 -9.00
N ARG A 40 13.86 5.73 -7.88
CA ARG A 40 13.90 4.25 -7.82
C ARG A 40 12.61 3.60 -8.31
N TYR A 41 11.46 4.21 -8.00
CA TYR A 41 10.15 3.75 -8.46
C TYR A 41 10.02 3.83 -9.98
N GLN A 42 10.32 4.98 -10.56
CA GLN A 42 10.26 5.22 -12.01
C GLN A 42 11.26 4.32 -12.77
N ARG A 43 12.45 4.13 -12.23
CA ARG A 43 13.43 3.20 -12.82
C ARG A 43 12.93 1.78 -12.84
N LEU A 44 12.33 1.29 -11.74
CA LEU A 44 11.76 -0.04 -11.68
C LEU A 44 10.61 -0.17 -12.68
N LEU A 45 9.68 0.78 -12.70
CA LEU A 45 8.53 0.78 -13.60
C LEU A 45 8.97 0.82 -15.07
N ASN A 46 9.82 1.79 -15.46
CA ASN A 46 10.12 2.06 -16.85
C ASN A 46 11.20 1.14 -17.43
N GLN A 47 12.21 0.76 -16.62
CA GLN A 47 13.37 0.02 -17.13
C GLN A 47 13.27 -1.49 -16.91
N VAL A 48 12.41 -1.94 -16.00
CA VAL A 48 12.25 -3.36 -15.68
C VAL A 48 10.86 -3.85 -16.05
N ILE A 49 9.81 -3.26 -15.47
CA ILE A 49 8.44 -3.78 -15.60
C ILE A 49 7.90 -3.53 -17.01
N ARG A 50 7.86 -2.28 -17.47
CA ARG A 50 7.35 -1.91 -18.80
C ARG A 50 8.19 -2.45 -19.96
N LYS A 51 9.49 -2.64 -19.76
CA LYS A 51 10.37 -3.24 -20.79
C LYS A 51 10.35 -4.75 -20.78
N GLY A 52 9.74 -5.37 -19.79
CA GLY A 52 9.58 -6.81 -19.70
C GLY A 52 8.48 -7.35 -20.62
N VAL A 53 8.43 -8.66 -20.77
CA VAL A 53 7.38 -9.36 -21.51
C VAL A 53 6.34 -9.82 -20.50
N LYS A 54 5.31 -9.02 -20.25
CA LYS A 54 4.24 -9.33 -19.27
C LYS A 54 4.79 -9.71 -17.88
N THR A 55 5.73 -8.93 -17.39
CA THR A 55 6.38 -9.16 -16.09
C THR A 55 5.33 -9.16 -14.98
N LYS A 56 5.25 -10.25 -14.23
CA LYS A 56 4.43 -10.31 -13.02
C LYS A 56 5.16 -9.65 -11.86
N VAL A 57 4.42 -9.01 -10.96
CA VAL A 57 4.99 -8.36 -9.77
C VAL A 57 4.40 -8.97 -8.53
N LEU A 58 5.25 -9.47 -7.63
CA LEU A 58 4.90 -9.92 -6.30
C LEU A 58 5.51 -8.96 -5.27
N MET A 59 4.68 -8.38 -4.44
CA MET A 59 5.10 -7.44 -3.41
C MET A 59 4.93 -8.04 -2.03
N LEU A 60 5.97 -7.93 -1.21
CA LEU A 60 5.98 -8.37 0.18
C LEU A 60 6.13 -7.15 1.08
N SER A 61 5.25 -7.00 2.05
CA SER A 61 5.33 -5.92 3.04
C SER A 61 4.58 -6.29 4.31
N ALA A 62 5.16 -5.94 5.46
CA ALA A 62 4.46 -6.02 6.75
C ALA A 62 3.50 -4.83 6.95
N THR A 63 3.74 -3.71 6.29
CA THR A 63 3.02 -2.44 6.44
C THR A 63 2.78 -1.77 5.09
N PRO A 64 1.89 -2.34 4.24
CA PRO A 64 1.67 -1.82 2.88
C PRO A 64 1.04 -0.42 2.87
N VAL A 65 0.32 -0.08 3.93
CA VAL A 65 -0.25 1.26 4.18
C VAL A 65 0.39 1.83 5.43
N ASN A 66 0.99 3.01 5.35
CA ASN A 66 1.53 3.69 6.51
C ASN A 66 0.53 4.74 7.03
N ASN A 67 0.33 5.83 6.28
CA ASN A 67 -0.57 6.92 6.67
C ASN A 67 -1.62 7.25 5.62
N ARG A 68 -1.49 6.71 4.40
CA ARG A 68 -2.36 7.04 3.27
C ARG A 68 -2.67 5.81 2.44
N PHE A 69 -3.90 5.68 2.00
CA PHE A 69 -4.27 4.63 1.04
C PHE A 69 -3.60 4.80 -0.32
N ASN A 70 -3.19 6.02 -0.67
CA ASN A 70 -2.37 6.28 -1.85
C ASN A 70 -1.01 5.55 -1.83
N ASP A 71 -0.47 5.24 -0.65
CA ASP A 71 0.75 4.43 -0.52
C ASP A 71 0.56 3.05 -1.14
N LEU A 72 -0.59 2.42 -0.86
CA LEU A 72 -0.95 1.13 -1.44
C LEU A 72 -1.27 1.24 -2.93
N LYS A 73 -2.02 2.28 -3.34
CA LYS A 73 -2.29 2.55 -4.75
C LYS A 73 -1.00 2.65 -5.56
N ASN A 74 -0.01 3.42 -5.08
CA ASN A 74 1.27 3.57 -5.76
C ASN A 74 2.05 2.26 -5.86
N GLN A 75 1.99 1.41 -4.84
CA GLN A 75 2.56 0.07 -4.91
C GLN A 75 1.85 -0.77 -5.98
N LEU A 76 0.51 -0.80 -5.98
CA LEU A 76 -0.27 -1.55 -6.98
C LEU A 76 -0.01 -1.09 -8.41
N ARG A 77 0.25 0.21 -8.63
CA ARG A 77 0.61 0.75 -9.96
C ARG A 77 1.80 0.03 -10.60
N LEU A 78 2.72 -0.50 -9.81
CA LEU A 78 3.80 -1.34 -10.33
C LEU A 78 3.28 -2.65 -10.94
N ALA A 79 2.24 -3.25 -10.36
CA ALA A 79 1.71 -4.52 -10.83
C ALA A 79 0.91 -4.41 -12.14
N TYR A 80 0.28 -3.26 -12.40
CA TYR A 80 -0.47 -3.00 -13.63
C TYR A 80 0.22 -2.02 -14.60
N GLU A 81 1.52 -1.80 -14.41
CA GLU A 81 2.36 -0.99 -15.30
C GLU A 81 1.93 0.49 -15.37
N ASP A 82 1.23 0.98 -14.33
CA ASP A 82 0.63 2.30 -14.27
C ASP A 82 -0.50 2.52 -15.31
N ASP A 83 -1.16 1.44 -15.72
CA ASP A 83 -2.27 1.44 -16.66
C ASP A 83 -3.57 1.09 -15.91
N SER A 84 -4.27 2.11 -15.41
CA SER A 84 -5.50 1.96 -14.62
C SER A 84 -6.61 1.23 -15.40
N GLU A 85 -6.77 1.51 -16.69
CA GLU A 85 -7.80 0.89 -17.53
C GLU A 85 -7.57 -0.62 -17.66
N LYS A 86 -6.31 -1.04 -17.76
CA LYS A 86 -5.92 -2.45 -17.79
C LYS A 86 -6.31 -3.13 -16.48
N MET A 87 -6.08 -2.49 -15.34
CA MET A 87 -6.43 -3.03 -14.03
C MET A 87 -7.94 -3.11 -13.84
N ASP A 88 -8.67 -2.04 -14.17
CA ASP A 88 -10.12 -1.97 -14.08
C ASP A 88 -10.79 -3.08 -14.90
N SER A 89 -10.28 -3.32 -16.12
CA SER A 89 -10.74 -4.40 -17.00
C SER A 89 -10.43 -5.79 -16.44
N LEU A 90 -9.23 -5.99 -15.89
CA LEU A 90 -8.82 -7.30 -15.34
C LEU A 90 -9.62 -7.70 -14.11
N LEU A 91 -10.01 -6.75 -13.26
CA LEU A 91 -10.74 -6.98 -12.01
C LEU A 91 -12.25 -6.79 -12.15
N ASN A 92 -12.75 -6.41 -13.33
CA ASN A 92 -14.15 -6.08 -13.58
C ASN A 92 -14.71 -5.05 -12.58
N LEU A 93 -13.92 -4.01 -12.28
CA LEU A 93 -14.31 -3.00 -11.31
C LEU A 93 -15.45 -2.13 -11.87
N ASN A 94 -16.52 -1.96 -11.11
CA ASN A 94 -17.62 -1.05 -11.45
C ASN A 94 -17.18 0.41 -11.38
N ASN A 95 -16.39 0.72 -10.34
CA ASN A 95 -15.73 2.01 -10.17
C ASN A 95 -14.24 1.81 -10.42
N GLY A 96 -13.61 2.66 -11.25
CA GLY A 96 -12.20 2.55 -11.56
C GLY A 96 -11.33 2.64 -10.30
N ILE A 97 -10.18 1.97 -10.32
CA ILE A 97 -9.24 1.88 -9.18
C ILE A 97 -8.90 3.26 -8.59
N ASP A 98 -8.75 4.27 -9.44
CA ASP A 98 -8.46 5.64 -9.01
C ASP A 98 -9.60 6.25 -8.18
N SER A 99 -10.85 5.99 -8.57
CA SER A 99 -12.04 6.43 -7.84
C SER A 99 -12.16 5.72 -6.49
N ILE A 100 -11.95 4.41 -6.47
CA ILE A 100 -12.00 3.60 -5.24
C ILE A 100 -11.00 4.10 -4.21
N PHE A 101 -9.74 4.33 -4.60
CA PHE A 101 -8.72 4.86 -3.70
C PHE A 101 -8.98 6.29 -3.25
N LYS A 102 -9.53 7.14 -4.13
CA LYS A 102 -9.93 8.52 -3.78
C LYS A 102 -11.03 8.52 -2.71
N GLN A 103 -12.03 7.68 -2.86
CA GLN A 103 -13.13 7.54 -1.89
C GLN A 103 -12.61 7.00 -0.56
N ALA A 104 -11.78 5.95 -0.58
CA ALA A 104 -11.19 5.39 0.63
C ALA A 104 -10.32 6.42 1.38
N GLN A 105 -9.50 7.21 0.67
CA GLN A 105 -8.70 8.28 1.28
C GLN A 105 -9.58 9.37 1.86
N SER A 106 -10.68 9.74 1.21
CA SER A 106 -11.64 10.73 1.73
C SER A 106 -12.29 10.23 3.02
N ALA A 107 -12.71 8.96 3.06
CA ALA A 107 -13.28 8.33 4.25
C ALA A 107 -12.27 8.32 5.42
N TYR A 108 -11.03 7.97 5.15
CA TYR A 108 -9.95 8.00 6.13
C TYR A 108 -9.70 9.42 6.67
N ASN A 109 -9.64 10.42 5.78
CA ASN A 109 -9.44 11.81 6.18
C ASN A 109 -10.60 12.33 7.03
N ALA A 110 -11.82 11.91 6.77
CA ALA A 110 -12.98 12.23 7.59
C ALA A 110 -12.89 11.56 8.97
N TRP A 111 -12.51 10.28 9.02
CA TRP A 111 -12.33 9.53 10.25
C TRP A 111 -11.24 10.13 11.16
N VAL A 112 -10.12 10.56 10.59
CA VAL A 112 -9.02 11.21 11.38
C VAL A 112 -9.50 12.49 12.08
N LYS A 113 -10.48 13.19 11.51
CA LYS A 113 -11.06 14.42 12.11
C LYS A 113 -12.06 14.15 13.22
N LEU A 114 -12.47 12.91 13.44
CA LEU A 114 -13.37 12.55 14.53
C LEU A 114 -12.71 12.75 15.90
N PRO A 115 -13.48 13.02 16.96
CA PRO A 115 -12.99 13.00 18.34
C PRO A 115 -12.31 11.65 18.66
N ALA A 116 -11.29 11.66 19.52
CA ALA A 116 -10.52 10.44 19.87
C ALA A 116 -11.40 9.27 20.35
N SER A 117 -12.49 9.56 21.07
CA SER A 117 -13.45 8.56 21.54
C SER A 117 -14.24 7.87 20.42
N GLN A 118 -14.35 8.48 19.23
CA GLN A 118 -15.07 7.96 18.07
C GLN A 118 -14.13 7.38 17.01
N ARG A 119 -12.82 7.61 17.11
CA ARG A 119 -11.81 7.08 16.18
C ARG A 119 -11.52 5.61 16.45
N THR A 120 -12.50 4.75 16.25
CA THR A 120 -12.34 3.31 16.36
C THR A 120 -12.09 2.69 14.99
N THR A 121 -11.41 1.53 14.96
CA THR A 121 -11.22 0.76 13.72
C THR A 121 -12.58 0.39 13.12
N GLN A 122 -13.56 0.06 13.96
CA GLN A 122 -14.92 -0.26 13.51
C GLN A 122 -15.55 0.91 12.74
N ALA A 123 -15.48 2.12 13.28
CA ALA A 123 -16.01 3.32 12.62
C ALA A 123 -15.34 3.59 11.26
N LEU A 124 -14.03 3.33 11.13
CA LEU A 124 -13.34 3.44 9.85
C LEU A 124 -13.86 2.39 8.85
N LEU A 125 -13.95 1.12 9.27
CA LEU A 125 -14.40 0.03 8.39
C LEU A 125 -15.83 0.25 7.89
N GLU A 126 -16.72 0.84 8.69
CA GLU A 126 -18.10 1.17 8.32
C GLU A 126 -18.19 2.33 7.31
N THR A 127 -17.14 3.16 7.20
CA THR A 127 -17.10 4.29 6.25
C THR A 127 -16.42 3.93 4.93
N LEU A 128 -15.69 2.83 4.87
CA LEU A 128 -15.05 2.34 3.65
C LEU A 128 -16.08 1.62 2.77
N ASP A 129 -16.01 1.88 1.47
CA ASP A 129 -16.89 1.27 0.49
C ASP A 129 -16.59 -0.23 0.30
N PHE A 130 -17.61 -1.00 -0.07
CA PHE A 130 -17.49 -2.41 -0.41
C PHE A 130 -16.50 -2.65 -1.55
N ASP A 131 -16.50 -1.80 -2.58
CA ASP A 131 -15.58 -1.89 -3.73
C ASP A 131 -14.11 -1.85 -3.30
N PHE A 132 -13.79 -1.11 -2.23
CA PHE A 132 -12.43 -1.07 -1.70
C PHE A 132 -11.99 -2.41 -1.09
N PHE A 133 -12.89 -3.10 -0.38
CA PHE A 133 -12.59 -4.41 0.18
C PHE A 133 -12.50 -5.48 -0.91
N GLU A 134 -13.39 -5.46 -1.90
CA GLU A 134 -13.36 -6.36 -3.04
C GLU A 134 -12.06 -6.23 -3.84
N LEU A 135 -11.62 -4.98 -4.08
CA LEU A 135 -10.33 -4.71 -4.70
C LEU A 135 -9.18 -5.32 -3.87
N LEU A 136 -9.15 -5.08 -2.56
CA LEU A 136 -8.08 -5.61 -1.70
C LEU A 136 -8.05 -7.13 -1.69
N ASP A 137 -9.19 -7.79 -1.57
CA ASP A 137 -9.27 -9.25 -1.58
C ASP A 137 -8.80 -9.85 -2.90
N SER A 138 -9.01 -9.13 -4.01
CA SER A 138 -8.58 -9.57 -5.35
C SER A 138 -7.07 -9.49 -5.56
N VAL A 139 -6.37 -8.55 -4.90
CA VAL A 139 -4.95 -8.26 -5.17
C VAL A 139 -4.02 -8.54 -3.99
N THR A 140 -4.55 -8.88 -2.81
CA THR A 140 -3.72 -9.09 -1.62
C THR A 140 -3.94 -10.46 -0.96
N ILE A 141 -2.88 -10.96 -0.34
CA ILE A 141 -2.93 -12.13 0.54
C ILE A 141 -2.45 -11.68 1.92
N ALA A 142 -3.42 -11.38 2.81
CA ALA A 142 -3.11 -10.96 4.17
C ALA A 142 -2.95 -12.15 5.12
N ARG A 143 -1.89 -12.14 5.93
CA ARG A 143 -1.64 -13.14 6.97
C ARG A 143 -1.26 -12.44 8.27
N SER A 144 -2.19 -12.38 9.21
CA SER A 144 -1.91 -11.90 10.57
C SER A 144 -1.44 -13.06 11.45
N ARG A 145 -0.77 -12.74 12.57
CA ARG A 145 -0.41 -13.76 13.59
C ARG A 145 -1.63 -14.57 14.06
N LYS A 146 -2.75 -13.89 14.33
CA LYS A 146 -4.01 -14.56 14.72
C LYS A 146 -4.54 -15.49 13.62
N HIS A 147 -4.36 -15.13 12.35
CA HIS A 147 -4.74 -15.97 11.24
C HIS A 147 -3.85 -17.22 11.18
N ILE A 148 -2.54 -17.04 11.34
CA ILE A 148 -1.58 -18.15 11.34
C ILE A 148 -1.88 -19.09 12.51
N GLU A 149 -2.04 -18.58 13.72
CA GLU A 149 -2.37 -19.37 14.93
C GLU A 149 -3.68 -20.16 14.79
N LYS A 150 -4.65 -19.63 14.04
CA LYS A 150 -5.97 -20.27 13.86
C LYS A 150 -5.98 -21.37 12.79
N PHE A 151 -5.19 -21.22 11.72
CA PHE A 151 -5.31 -22.04 10.52
C PHE A 151 -4.07 -22.89 10.21
N TYR A 152 -2.95 -22.67 10.91
CA TYR A 152 -1.72 -23.43 10.72
C TYR A 152 -1.40 -24.23 11.98
N ASP A 153 -0.73 -25.36 11.81
CA ASP A 153 -0.30 -26.17 12.97
C ASP A 153 0.83 -25.44 13.72
N ILE A 154 0.52 -25.09 14.97
CA ILE A 154 1.47 -24.40 15.88
C ILE A 154 2.72 -25.25 16.13
N ASN A 155 2.63 -26.58 16.03
CA ASN A 155 3.79 -27.46 16.21
C ASN A 155 4.79 -27.33 15.06
N GLU A 156 4.33 -26.99 13.84
CA GLU A 156 5.19 -26.77 12.68
C GLU A 156 5.74 -25.35 12.63
N VAL A 157 4.91 -24.36 12.97
CA VAL A 157 5.26 -22.93 12.85
C VAL A 157 5.95 -22.39 14.12
N GLY A 158 5.72 -23.03 15.28
CA GLY A 158 6.16 -22.54 16.58
C GLY A 158 5.23 -21.49 17.18
N LYS A 159 5.42 -21.18 18.46
CA LYS A 159 4.65 -20.14 19.15
C LYS A 159 5.24 -18.76 18.87
N PHE A 160 4.38 -17.81 18.53
CA PHE A 160 4.80 -16.41 18.45
C PHE A 160 5.17 -15.86 19.82
N PRO A 161 6.19 -15.00 19.92
CA PRO A 161 6.53 -14.32 21.16
C PRO A 161 5.34 -13.50 21.68
N GLU A 162 5.13 -13.52 22.98
CA GLU A 162 4.12 -12.66 23.62
C GLU A 162 4.52 -11.19 23.48
N ARG A 163 3.56 -10.36 23.11
CA ARG A 163 3.77 -8.91 23.04
C ARG A 163 3.52 -8.31 24.40
N LEU A 164 4.54 -7.79 25.03
CA LEU A 164 4.41 -6.95 26.21
C LEU A 164 3.83 -5.57 25.83
N PRO A 165 3.11 -4.90 26.75
CA PRO A 165 2.68 -3.52 26.52
C PRO A 165 3.91 -2.63 26.27
N PRO A 166 3.81 -1.65 25.34
CA PRO A 166 4.91 -0.73 25.10
C PRO A 166 5.14 0.15 26.32
N ILE A 167 6.39 0.31 26.73
CA ILE A 167 6.80 1.28 27.74
C ILE A 167 7.20 2.55 26.96
N SER A 168 6.46 3.65 27.17
CA SER A 168 6.78 4.94 26.59
C SER A 168 7.49 5.79 27.62
N GLU A 169 8.72 6.15 27.36
CA GLU A 169 9.49 7.12 28.15
C GLU A 169 9.67 8.39 27.33
N SER A 170 9.25 9.53 27.88
CA SER A 170 9.55 10.84 27.31
C SER A 170 10.69 11.44 28.13
N PRO A 171 11.87 11.70 27.54
CA PRO A 171 12.91 12.44 28.28
C PRO A 171 12.40 13.83 28.60
N ASP A 172 12.55 14.24 29.84
CA ASP A 172 12.35 15.62 30.27
C ASP A 172 13.42 16.50 29.60
N LEU A 173 13.01 17.40 28.68
CA LEU A 173 13.86 18.37 28.01
C LEU A 173 13.79 19.71 28.71
#